data_250c323c6126ef9a21b4b7eb92e4ef28
#
_entry.id   250c323c6126ef9a21b4b7eb92e4ef28
#
_cell.length_a   1.000
_cell.length_b   1.000
_cell.length_c   1.000
_cell.angle_alpha   90.00
_cell.angle_beta   90.00
_cell.angle_gamma   90.00
#
_symmetry.space_group_name_H-M   'P 1'
#
loop_
_entity.id
_entity.type
_entity.pdbx_description
1 polymer ?
#
loop_
_entity_poly.entity_id
_entity_poly.type
_entity_poly.pdbx_seq_one_letter_code
_entity_poly.pdbx_strand_id
1 'polypeptide(L)'
;MSTKVNLLTFRISKMGILTAEEKQFYKDNGYILIRNPFTAQELEELSTEYDDLFRRKNEAKTESSWVGSDETNRKSDSPYTVKGIHNLQMHHAVFGKLLYHDKLLDALEDVMETKNIVLHHTKAHYKPPEKGASYPMHQDYHYFPYKNDSMVAAFIHLDDASPENGGLCVFPGSHKLGPLEDVGVRDNSHFHYVDQSKFPIEKSTPVMARRGDVVIFSYLLVHGSPANLSARARRMLLVQYADAHDVPTAGERAQPARGLVLRGVNLYRDATVANRHVE
;
A
#
# COMPACT_ATOMS: atom_id res chain seq x y z
N MET A 1 -25.57 53.00 -6.32
CA MET A 1 -24.33 52.26 -6.19
C MET A 1 -24.67 50.85 -5.82
N SER A 2 -24.61 49.93 -6.79
CA SER A 2 -24.99 48.50 -6.59
C SER A 2 -23.72 47.69 -6.37
N THR A 3 -23.53 47.18 -5.19
CA THR A 3 -22.41 46.33 -4.81
C THR A 3 -22.67 44.91 -5.34
N LYS A 4 -21.99 44.52 -6.42
CA LYS A 4 -21.99 43.17 -6.91
C LYS A 4 -21.20 42.31 -5.91
N VAL A 5 -21.89 41.45 -5.18
CA VAL A 5 -21.28 40.36 -4.41
C VAL A 5 -20.81 39.33 -5.42
N ASN A 6 -19.51 39.18 -5.57
CA ASN A 6 -18.91 38.05 -6.30
C ASN A 6 -19.17 36.76 -5.53
N LEU A 7 -20.13 35.98 -5.96
CA LEU A 7 -20.28 34.58 -5.55
C LEU A 7 -19.06 33.80 -6.06
N LEU A 8 -18.15 33.50 -5.16
CA LEU A 8 -17.14 32.46 -5.36
C LEU A 8 -17.88 31.17 -5.70
N THR A 9 -17.85 30.80 -6.96
CA THR A 9 -18.28 29.48 -7.41
C THR A 9 -17.35 28.45 -6.75
N PHE A 10 -17.83 27.81 -5.67
CA PHE A 10 -17.23 26.59 -5.19
C PHE A 10 -17.23 25.59 -6.36
N ARG A 11 -16.04 25.24 -6.85
CA ARG A 11 -15.89 24.10 -7.74
C ARG A 11 -16.51 22.91 -7.03
N ILE A 12 -17.64 22.46 -7.54
CA ILE A 12 -18.19 21.14 -7.20
C ILE A 12 -17.04 20.16 -7.50
N SER A 13 -16.51 19.51 -6.48
CA SER A 13 -15.47 18.52 -6.64
C SER A 13 -15.95 17.51 -7.68
N LYS A 14 -15.14 17.29 -8.69
CA LYS A 14 -15.38 16.30 -9.73
C LYS A 14 -15.69 14.98 -9.02
N MET A 15 -16.88 14.43 -9.18
CA MET A 15 -17.20 13.09 -8.69
C MET A 15 -16.15 12.14 -9.26
N GLY A 16 -15.65 11.23 -8.43
CA GLY A 16 -14.62 10.23 -8.63
C GLY A 16 -14.27 9.81 -10.06
N ILE A 17 -13.17 9.12 -10.21
CA ILE A 17 -12.68 8.68 -11.53
C ILE A 17 -13.14 7.27 -11.91
N LEU A 18 -13.71 6.51 -10.94
CA LEU A 18 -14.17 5.15 -11.19
C LEU A 18 -15.63 5.13 -11.67
N THR A 19 -15.91 4.27 -12.64
CA THR A 19 -17.27 3.99 -13.06
C THR A 19 -18.06 3.22 -11.98
N ALA A 20 -19.38 3.17 -12.11
CA ALA A 20 -20.22 2.39 -11.19
C ALA A 20 -19.86 0.89 -11.19
N GLU A 21 -19.51 0.36 -12.37
CA GLU A 21 -19.09 -1.03 -12.54
C GLU A 21 -17.73 -1.30 -11.85
N GLU A 22 -16.78 -0.36 -11.95
CA GLU A 22 -15.49 -0.47 -11.29
C GLU A 22 -15.61 -0.40 -9.77
N LYS A 23 -16.46 0.48 -9.25
CA LYS A 23 -16.77 0.54 -7.81
C LYS A 23 -17.43 -0.75 -7.33
N GLN A 24 -18.36 -1.29 -8.12
CA GLN A 24 -19.00 -2.56 -7.79
C GLN A 24 -17.99 -3.72 -7.84
N PHE A 25 -17.11 -3.73 -8.84
CA PHE A 25 -16.04 -4.72 -8.93
C PHE A 25 -15.16 -4.71 -7.66
N TYR A 26 -14.77 -3.52 -7.18
CA TYR A 26 -14.00 -3.42 -5.93
C TYR A 26 -14.79 -3.95 -4.73
N LYS A 27 -16.06 -3.57 -4.60
CA LYS A 27 -16.94 -4.07 -3.52
C LYS A 27 -17.09 -5.60 -3.53
N ASP A 28 -17.11 -6.18 -4.70
CA ASP A 28 -17.26 -7.63 -4.84
C ASP A 28 -15.98 -8.40 -4.65
N ASN A 29 -14.86 -7.86 -5.10
CA ASN A 29 -13.59 -8.56 -5.16
C ASN A 29 -12.55 -8.10 -4.13
N GLY A 30 -12.69 -6.91 -3.54
CA GLY A 30 -11.77 -6.34 -2.54
C GLY A 30 -10.51 -5.73 -3.13
N TYR A 31 -10.40 -5.62 -4.44
CA TYR A 31 -9.31 -4.94 -5.13
C TYR A 31 -9.76 -4.34 -6.45
N ILE A 32 -8.99 -3.38 -6.96
CA ILE A 32 -9.16 -2.80 -8.28
C ILE A 32 -7.81 -2.42 -8.88
N LEU A 33 -7.68 -2.52 -10.20
CA LEU A 33 -6.51 -2.12 -10.95
C LEU A 33 -6.80 -0.82 -11.71
N ILE A 34 -6.13 0.24 -11.33
CA ILE A 34 -6.19 1.56 -11.98
C ILE A 34 -5.09 1.61 -13.03
N ARG A 35 -5.49 1.78 -14.28
CA ARG A 35 -4.54 1.81 -15.40
C ARG A 35 -3.90 3.18 -15.54
N ASN A 36 -2.57 3.21 -15.40
CA ASN A 36 -1.70 4.31 -15.75
C ASN A 36 -2.21 5.72 -15.33
N PRO A 37 -2.45 5.97 -14.02
CA PRO A 37 -2.91 7.29 -13.58
C PRO A 37 -1.83 8.37 -13.70
N PHE A 38 -0.54 7.98 -13.76
CA PHE A 38 0.62 8.87 -13.80
C PHE A 38 1.00 9.25 -15.23
N THR A 39 1.61 10.42 -15.37
CA THR A 39 2.31 10.79 -16.61
C THR A 39 3.65 10.04 -16.72
N ALA A 40 4.20 9.97 -17.94
CA ALA A 40 5.51 9.35 -18.15
C ALA A 40 6.62 10.05 -17.35
N GLN A 41 6.54 11.38 -17.20
CA GLN A 41 7.48 12.16 -16.41
C GLN A 41 7.40 11.82 -14.92
N GLU A 42 6.21 11.75 -14.34
CA GLU A 42 6.02 11.39 -12.92
C GLU A 42 6.55 10.00 -12.62
N LEU A 43 6.30 9.04 -13.51
CA LEU A 43 6.83 7.68 -13.37
C LEU A 43 8.35 7.64 -13.46
N GLU A 44 8.94 8.43 -14.34
CA GLU A 44 10.39 8.49 -14.48
C GLU A 44 11.04 9.13 -13.25
N GLU A 45 10.47 10.23 -12.74
CA GLU A 45 10.92 10.87 -11.49
C GLU A 45 10.85 9.88 -10.32
N LEU A 46 9.73 9.16 -10.16
CA LEU A 46 9.56 8.15 -9.12
C LEU A 46 10.56 6.99 -9.26
N SER A 47 10.78 6.49 -10.48
CA SER A 47 11.71 5.39 -10.74
C SER A 47 13.16 5.79 -10.47
N THR A 48 13.57 6.97 -10.91
CA THR A 48 14.93 7.50 -10.71
C THR A 48 15.23 7.65 -9.23
N GLU A 49 14.33 8.30 -8.48
CA GLU A 49 14.53 8.50 -7.04
C GLU A 49 14.42 7.20 -6.24
N TYR A 50 13.62 6.23 -6.70
CA TYR A 50 13.57 4.91 -6.11
C TYR A 50 14.93 4.21 -6.22
N ASP A 51 15.51 4.17 -7.43
CA ASP A 51 16.80 3.51 -7.68
C ASP A 51 17.93 4.21 -6.91
N ASP A 52 17.95 5.54 -6.90
CA ASP A 52 18.92 6.33 -6.16
C ASP A 52 18.81 6.14 -4.64
N LEU A 53 17.58 6.04 -4.11
CA LEU A 53 17.36 5.76 -2.70
C LEU A 53 17.92 4.38 -2.30
N PHE A 54 17.66 3.34 -3.10
CA PHE A 54 18.23 2.01 -2.82
C PHE A 54 19.76 2.01 -2.95
N ARG A 55 20.32 2.70 -3.95
CA ARG A 55 21.77 2.86 -4.10
C ARG A 55 22.39 3.50 -2.85
N ARG A 56 21.86 4.66 -2.40
CA ARG A 56 22.34 5.36 -1.19
C ARG A 56 22.25 4.48 0.08
N LYS A 57 21.16 3.72 0.22
CA LYS A 57 20.98 2.82 1.37
C LYS A 57 21.94 1.64 1.33
N ASN A 58 22.19 1.07 0.17
CA ASN A 58 23.17 0.01 -0.01
C ASN A 58 24.59 0.49 0.32
N GLU A 59 24.99 1.66 -0.19
CA GLU A 59 26.30 2.26 0.09
C GLU A 59 26.50 2.54 1.58
N ALA A 60 25.47 3.07 2.25
CA ALA A 60 25.49 3.35 3.68
C ALA A 60 25.29 2.12 4.56
N LYS A 61 25.02 0.93 4.00
CA LYS A 61 24.64 -0.31 4.70
C LYS A 61 23.46 -0.12 5.68
N THR A 62 22.52 0.75 5.32
CA THR A 62 21.35 1.09 6.13
C THR A 62 20.06 0.58 5.51
N GLU A 63 20.10 -0.28 4.49
CA GLU A 63 18.94 -0.92 3.95
C GLU A 63 18.38 -1.94 4.94
N SER A 64 17.06 -1.99 5.06
CA SER A 64 16.38 -3.10 5.72
C SER A 64 16.20 -4.22 4.71
N SER A 65 17.01 -5.24 4.78
CA SER A 65 16.80 -6.48 4.05
C SER A 65 15.88 -7.38 4.87
N TRP A 66 14.80 -7.81 4.26
CA TRP A 66 13.99 -8.89 4.81
C TRP A 66 14.49 -10.17 4.15
N VAL A 67 15.00 -11.07 4.96
CA VAL A 67 15.21 -12.43 4.52
C VAL A 67 13.82 -13.00 4.29
N GLY A 68 13.58 -13.48 3.08
CA GLY A 68 12.27 -13.90 2.68
C GLY A 68 11.69 -14.96 3.59
N SER A 69 10.41 -14.93 3.67
CA SER A 69 9.62 -15.94 4.32
C SER A 69 9.62 -17.24 3.51
N ASP A 70 10.71 -17.93 3.51
CA ASP A 70 10.61 -19.35 3.66
C ASP A 70 10.19 -19.54 5.12
N GLU A 71 8.90 -19.77 5.32
CA GLU A 71 8.20 -19.67 6.60
C GLU A 71 8.83 -20.51 7.71
N THR A 72 9.59 -21.50 7.31
CA THR A 72 10.25 -22.46 8.17
C THR A 72 11.74 -22.20 8.35
N ASN A 73 12.37 -21.35 7.54
CA ASN A 73 13.82 -21.18 7.53
C ASN A 73 14.22 -19.70 7.53
N ARG A 74 14.11 -19.07 8.68
CA ARG A 74 14.90 -17.87 9.03
C ARG A 74 16.36 -18.24 9.27
N LYS A 75 16.93 -18.98 8.38
CA LYS A 75 18.38 -19.07 8.32
C LYS A 75 18.84 -17.78 7.72
N SER A 76 19.72 -17.08 8.40
CA SER A 76 20.49 -15.93 7.91
C SER A 76 21.10 -16.16 6.52
N ASP A 77 21.05 -17.36 6.03
CA ASP A 77 21.66 -17.88 4.82
C ASP A 77 20.67 -18.12 3.68
N SER A 78 19.38 -17.73 3.82
CA SER A 78 18.45 -17.84 2.70
C SER A 78 18.92 -16.95 1.55
N PRO A 79 19.09 -17.48 0.33
CA PRO A 79 19.45 -16.69 -0.84
C PRO A 79 18.29 -15.76 -1.29
N TYR A 80 17.06 -16.01 -0.79
CA TYR A 80 15.88 -15.27 -1.19
C TYR A 80 15.67 -14.06 -0.25
N THR A 81 15.55 -12.88 -0.83
CA THR A 81 15.38 -11.64 -0.08
C THR A 81 14.29 -10.75 -0.68
N VAL A 82 13.70 -9.91 0.16
CA VAL A 82 13.01 -8.69 -0.28
C VAL A 82 13.64 -7.53 0.44
N LYS A 83 14.03 -6.51 -0.31
CA LYS A 83 14.54 -5.27 0.28
C LYS A 83 13.37 -4.30 0.44
N GLY A 84 13.34 -3.60 1.55
CA GLY A 84 12.31 -2.62 1.86
C GLY A 84 12.87 -1.35 2.48
N ILE A 85 12.29 -0.20 2.12
CA ILE A 85 12.61 1.08 2.74
C ILE A 85 11.28 1.72 3.14
N HIS A 86 11.15 2.06 4.42
CA HIS A 86 9.94 2.66 4.98
C HIS A 86 10.01 4.19 4.97
N ASN A 87 8.85 4.82 5.15
CA ASN A 87 8.71 6.27 5.31
C ASN A 87 9.32 7.09 4.16
N LEU A 88 8.95 6.72 2.93
CA LEU A 88 9.53 7.28 1.71
C LEU A 88 9.47 8.80 1.64
N GLN A 89 8.38 9.39 2.12
CA GLN A 89 8.17 10.84 2.20
C GLN A 89 9.22 11.57 3.05
N MET A 90 9.97 10.86 3.89
CA MET A 90 11.07 11.40 4.67
C MET A 90 12.41 11.39 3.94
N HIS A 91 12.48 10.72 2.79
CA HIS A 91 13.73 10.54 2.05
C HIS A 91 13.87 11.46 0.84
N HIS A 92 12.77 11.74 0.14
CA HIS A 92 12.79 12.67 -0.99
C HIS A 92 11.41 13.27 -1.27
N ALA A 93 11.38 14.52 -1.75
CA ALA A 93 10.15 15.27 -2.01
C ALA A 93 9.26 14.63 -3.07
N VAL A 94 9.80 13.85 -4.02
CA VAL A 94 9.00 13.17 -5.04
C VAL A 94 8.02 12.17 -4.40
N PHE A 95 8.42 11.47 -3.34
CA PHE A 95 7.53 10.57 -2.62
C PHE A 95 6.47 11.32 -1.81
N GLY A 96 6.79 12.54 -1.35
CA GLY A 96 5.79 13.43 -0.75
C GLY A 96 4.75 13.91 -1.77
N LYS A 97 5.18 14.28 -2.99
CA LYS A 97 4.27 14.64 -4.09
C LYS A 97 3.32 13.51 -4.47
N LEU A 98 3.83 12.25 -4.49
CA LEU A 98 3.02 11.07 -4.76
C LEU A 98 1.80 10.96 -3.83
N LEU A 99 1.95 11.33 -2.55
CA LEU A 99 0.87 11.24 -1.57
C LEU A 99 -0.31 12.16 -1.89
N TYR A 100 -0.07 13.25 -2.60
CA TYR A 100 -1.08 14.23 -3.00
C TYR A 100 -1.45 14.14 -4.48
N HIS A 101 -1.15 13.01 -5.15
CA HIS A 101 -1.47 12.83 -6.55
C HIS A 101 -2.99 12.76 -6.76
N ASP A 102 -3.56 13.73 -7.49
CA ASP A 102 -5.01 13.91 -7.60
C ASP A 102 -5.77 12.69 -8.07
N LYS A 103 -5.34 12.05 -9.19
CA LYS A 103 -6.04 10.87 -9.71
C LYS A 103 -5.98 9.67 -8.76
N LEU A 104 -4.90 9.53 -7.98
CA LEU A 104 -4.80 8.48 -6.99
C LEU A 104 -5.76 8.73 -5.83
N LEU A 105 -5.81 9.97 -5.33
CA LEU A 105 -6.73 10.35 -4.27
C LEU A 105 -8.20 10.31 -4.73
N ASP A 106 -8.50 10.67 -6.00
CA ASP A 106 -9.85 10.52 -6.57
C ASP A 106 -10.30 9.04 -6.59
N ALA A 107 -9.40 8.11 -6.98
CA ALA A 107 -9.68 6.69 -6.94
C ALA A 107 -9.89 6.18 -5.51
N LEU A 108 -9.10 6.69 -4.56
CA LEU A 108 -9.22 6.34 -3.14
C LEU A 108 -10.55 6.85 -2.54
N GLU A 109 -11.01 8.06 -2.87
CA GLU A 109 -12.34 8.54 -2.46
C GLU A 109 -13.44 7.59 -2.93
N ASP A 110 -13.34 7.12 -4.18
CA ASP A 110 -14.32 6.20 -4.76
C ASP A 110 -14.31 4.82 -4.09
N VAL A 111 -13.13 4.31 -3.77
CA VAL A 111 -12.92 2.99 -3.18
C VAL A 111 -13.28 2.98 -1.69
N MET A 112 -12.85 4.00 -0.96
CA MET A 112 -13.03 4.10 0.49
C MET A 112 -14.37 4.72 0.89
N GLU A 113 -15.10 5.29 -0.07
CA GLU A 113 -16.37 6.00 0.15
C GLU A 113 -16.26 7.11 1.20
N THR A 114 -15.10 7.74 1.31
CA THR A 114 -14.82 8.86 2.22
C THR A 114 -14.07 9.97 1.51
N LYS A 115 -14.28 11.21 1.98
CA LYS A 115 -13.51 12.38 1.54
C LYS A 115 -12.37 12.74 2.48
N ASN A 116 -12.19 12.00 3.56
CA ASN A 116 -11.26 12.32 4.63
C ASN A 116 -10.17 11.25 4.71
N ILE A 117 -9.16 11.38 3.85
CA ILE A 117 -8.11 10.38 3.65
C ILE A 117 -6.85 10.82 4.38
N VAL A 118 -6.31 9.93 5.21
CA VAL A 118 -5.02 10.12 5.89
C VAL A 118 -4.00 9.08 5.48
N LEU A 119 -2.74 9.47 5.58
CA LEU A 119 -1.61 8.55 5.42
C LEU A 119 -1.51 7.61 6.62
N HIS A 120 -1.37 6.31 6.36
CA HIS A 120 -0.93 5.35 7.37
C HIS A 120 0.59 5.18 7.31
N HIS A 121 1.14 4.69 6.20
CA HIS A 121 2.59 4.64 5.97
C HIS A 121 2.94 4.43 4.49
N THR A 122 4.22 4.56 4.18
CA THR A 122 4.77 4.27 2.86
C THR A 122 5.92 3.27 2.93
N LYS A 123 6.10 2.50 1.88
CA LYS A 123 7.20 1.54 1.76
C LYS A 123 7.60 1.32 0.31
N ALA A 124 8.88 1.26 0.03
CA ALA A 124 9.40 0.72 -1.21
C ALA A 124 9.67 -0.77 -1.05
N HIS A 125 9.30 -1.56 -2.05
CA HIS A 125 9.57 -3.00 -2.11
C HIS A 125 10.42 -3.32 -3.33
N TYR A 126 11.49 -4.03 -3.10
CA TYR A 126 12.38 -4.51 -4.14
C TYR A 126 12.52 -6.04 -4.06
N LYS A 127 12.02 -6.75 -5.06
CA LYS A 127 12.29 -8.17 -5.24
C LYS A 127 13.43 -8.35 -6.24
N PRO A 128 14.62 -8.76 -5.81
CA PRO A 128 15.74 -8.96 -6.71
C PRO A 128 15.46 -10.04 -7.75
N PRO A 129 16.19 -10.02 -8.89
CA PRO A 129 16.12 -11.09 -9.88
C PRO A 129 16.49 -12.44 -9.25
N GLU A 130 15.83 -13.51 -9.68
CA GLU A 130 16.13 -14.91 -9.35
C GLU A 130 16.09 -15.26 -7.84
N LYS A 131 16.15 -14.27 -6.96
CA LYS A 131 16.25 -14.41 -5.50
C LYS A 131 15.24 -13.58 -4.73
N GLY A 132 14.18 -13.09 -5.40
CA GLY A 132 13.11 -12.37 -4.73
C GLY A 132 12.23 -13.33 -3.93
N ALA A 133 12.17 -13.15 -2.61
CA ALA A 133 11.40 -14.03 -1.74
C ALA A 133 9.89 -13.93 -1.96
N SER A 134 9.18 -15.03 -1.71
CA SER A 134 7.73 -15.06 -1.65
C SER A 134 7.20 -14.32 -0.41
N TYR A 135 5.94 -13.90 -0.49
CA TYR A 135 5.13 -13.53 0.67
C TYR A 135 3.98 -14.53 0.79
N PRO A 136 3.77 -15.18 1.95
CA PRO A 136 2.65 -16.07 2.17
C PRO A 136 1.33 -15.32 2.03
N MET A 137 0.24 -16.04 1.83
CA MET A 137 -1.08 -15.46 1.85
C MET A 137 -1.42 -14.93 3.24
N HIS A 138 -1.77 -13.65 3.32
CA HIS A 138 -2.03 -12.93 4.55
C HIS A 138 -3.08 -11.84 4.35
N GLN A 139 -3.52 -11.26 5.45
CA GLN A 139 -4.27 -10.01 5.50
C GLN A 139 -3.39 -8.96 6.17
N ASP A 140 -3.36 -7.75 5.65
CA ASP A 140 -2.65 -6.63 6.29
C ASP A 140 -3.28 -6.25 7.65
N TYR A 141 -4.54 -6.61 7.85
CA TYR A 141 -5.29 -6.38 9.09
C TYR A 141 -4.51 -6.75 10.35
N HIS A 142 -3.82 -7.87 10.36
CA HIS A 142 -3.12 -8.37 11.56
C HIS A 142 -1.95 -7.49 11.99
N TYR A 143 -1.41 -6.70 11.06
CA TYR A 143 -0.38 -5.71 11.38
C TYR A 143 -0.96 -4.41 11.92
N PHE A 144 -2.19 -4.06 11.49
CA PHE A 144 -2.79 -2.73 11.68
C PHE A 144 -4.30 -2.80 11.84
N PRO A 145 -4.85 -3.41 12.92
CA PRO A 145 -6.29 -3.54 13.09
C PRO A 145 -6.94 -2.19 13.37
N TYR A 146 -7.95 -1.83 12.58
CA TYR A 146 -8.78 -0.63 12.72
C TYR A 146 -10.21 -1.00 13.03
N LYS A 147 -10.95 -0.09 13.68
CA LYS A 147 -12.31 -0.33 14.19
C LYS A 147 -13.34 -0.49 13.07
N ASN A 148 -13.21 0.30 12.01
CA ASN A 148 -14.19 0.36 10.92
C ASN A 148 -13.65 -0.24 9.60
N ASP A 149 -12.53 -0.93 9.66
CA ASP A 149 -11.92 -1.63 8.52
C ASP A 149 -11.71 -0.74 7.27
N SER A 150 -11.43 0.54 7.50
CA SER A 150 -11.33 1.54 6.42
C SER A 150 -10.02 1.48 5.63
N MET A 151 -9.02 0.74 6.12
CA MET A 151 -7.69 0.77 5.54
C MET A 151 -7.62 0.10 4.17
N VAL A 152 -6.94 0.78 3.26
CA VAL A 152 -6.61 0.25 1.93
C VAL A 152 -5.13 0.42 1.63
N ALA A 153 -4.60 -0.47 0.81
CA ALA A 153 -3.25 -0.39 0.27
C ALA A 153 -3.30 -0.03 -1.21
N ALA A 154 -2.38 0.82 -1.66
CA ALA A 154 -2.13 1.08 -3.07
C ALA A 154 -0.71 0.63 -3.43
N PHE A 155 -0.61 -0.32 -4.36
CA PHE A 155 0.63 -0.78 -4.96
C PHE A 155 0.88 -0.07 -6.28
N ILE A 156 1.85 0.83 -6.30
CA ILE A 156 2.27 1.57 -7.49
C ILE A 156 3.41 0.80 -8.14
N HIS A 157 3.20 0.32 -9.36
CA HIS A 157 4.14 -0.53 -10.07
C HIS A 157 5.15 0.31 -10.86
N LEU A 158 6.43 0.19 -10.52
CA LEU A 158 7.53 0.82 -11.29
C LEU A 158 8.08 -0.12 -12.36
N ASP A 159 7.69 -1.39 -12.32
CA ASP A 159 7.96 -2.41 -13.34
C ASP A 159 6.67 -3.19 -13.63
N ASP A 160 6.63 -3.88 -14.77
CA ASP A 160 5.58 -4.84 -15.07
C ASP A 160 5.60 -5.97 -14.02
N ALA A 161 4.43 -6.40 -13.56
CA ALA A 161 4.28 -7.42 -12.55
C ALA A 161 3.44 -8.60 -13.06
N SER A 162 3.99 -9.80 -12.87
CA SER A 162 3.37 -11.08 -13.17
C SER A 162 3.77 -12.12 -12.11
N PRO A 163 3.15 -13.29 -12.05
CA PRO A 163 3.58 -14.36 -11.14
C PRO A 163 5.07 -14.73 -11.28
N GLU A 164 5.63 -14.68 -12.49
CA GLU A 164 7.01 -15.04 -12.77
C GLU A 164 8.02 -14.15 -12.03
N ASN A 165 7.71 -12.85 -11.88
CA ASN A 165 8.58 -11.90 -11.16
C ASN A 165 8.08 -11.57 -9.76
N GLY A 166 7.21 -12.43 -9.20
CA GLY A 166 6.71 -12.27 -7.86
C GLY A 166 5.65 -11.18 -7.72
N GLY A 167 4.80 -11.00 -8.74
CA GLY A 167 3.66 -10.10 -8.73
C GLY A 167 2.61 -10.46 -7.68
N LEU A 168 1.71 -9.54 -7.41
CA LEU A 168 0.63 -9.71 -6.45
C LEU A 168 -0.34 -10.81 -6.89
N CYS A 169 -0.70 -11.67 -5.96
CA CYS A 169 -1.75 -12.67 -6.10
C CYS A 169 -2.79 -12.44 -5.01
N VAL A 170 -4.08 -12.61 -5.33
CA VAL A 170 -5.19 -12.32 -4.43
C VAL A 170 -6.22 -13.44 -4.42
N PHE A 171 -7.02 -13.52 -3.36
CA PHE A 171 -8.26 -14.28 -3.33
C PHE A 171 -9.44 -13.32 -3.43
N PRO A 172 -10.01 -13.10 -4.63
CA PRO A 172 -11.11 -12.16 -4.83
C PRO A 172 -12.29 -12.47 -3.91
N GLY A 173 -12.84 -11.43 -3.28
CA GLY A 173 -13.98 -11.54 -2.35
C GLY A 173 -13.61 -11.97 -0.94
N SER A 174 -12.38 -12.38 -0.65
CA SER A 174 -11.98 -12.83 0.69
C SER A 174 -12.04 -11.74 1.76
N HIS A 175 -12.00 -10.47 1.39
CA HIS A 175 -12.19 -9.34 2.31
C HIS A 175 -13.58 -9.36 2.99
N LYS A 176 -14.60 -9.97 2.35
CA LYS A 176 -15.95 -10.13 2.90
C LYS A 176 -16.03 -11.15 4.05
N LEU A 177 -14.97 -11.92 4.26
CA LEU A 177 -14.88 -12.88 5.37
C LEU A 177 -14.50 -12.20 6.68
N GLY A 178 -14.16 -10.89 6.65
CA GLY A 178 -13.61 -10.18 7.79
C GLY A 178 -12.22 -10.65 8.19
N PRO A 179 -11.78 -10.35 9.42
CA PRO A 179 -10.51 -10.84 9.95
C PRO A 179 -10.49 -12.36 10.06
N LEU A 180 -9.50 -12.98 9.43
CA LEU A 180 -9.28 -14.43 9.49
C LEU A 180 -8.33 -14.78 10.65
N GLU A 181 -8.25 -16.07 11.02
CA GLU A 181 -7.28 -16.53 11.99
C GLU A 181 -5.84 -16.25 11.54
N ASP A 182 -5.03 -15.67 12.42
CA ASP A 182 -3.60 -15.49 12.22
C ASP A 182 -2.85 -16.76 12.62
N VAL A 183 -2.54 -17.58 11.65
CA VAL A 183 -1.78 -18.82 11.84
C VAL A 183 -0.33 -18.52 12.20
N GLY A 184 0.21 -17.39 11.71
CA GLY A 184 1.56 -16.96 12.01
C GLY A 184 1.81 -16.78 13.50
N VAL A 185 0.89 -16.15 14.22
CA VAL A 185 0.98 -16.00 15.69
C VAL A 185 0.90 -17.35 16.38
N ARG A 186 -0.01 -18.23 15.95
CA ARG A 186 -0.14 -19.58 16.48
C ARG A 186 1.17 -20.38 16.33
N ASP A 187 1.84 -20.23 15.20
CA ASP A 187 3.07 -20.95 14.86
C ASP A 187 4.35 -20.22 15.35
N ASN A 188 4.22 -19.19 16.21
CA ASN A 188 5.32 -18.34 16.68
C ASN A 188 6.15 -17.73 15.53
N SER A 189 5.53 -17.46 14.40
CA SER A 189 6.15 -16.75 13.30
C SER A 189 6.26 -15.24 13.62
N HIS A 190 7.25 -14.58 13.05
CA HIS A 190 7.30 -13.12 13.07
C HIS A 190 6.47 -12.51 11.93
N PHE A 191 5.90 -13.33 11.06
CA PHE A 191 5.00 -12.92 9.98
C PHE A 191 3.59 -13.34 10.31
N HIS A 192 2.65 -12.47 9.99
CA HIS A 192 1.23 -12.79 9.99
C HIS A 192 0.89 -13.50 8.68
N TYR A 193 0.17 -14.60 8.75
CA TYR A 193 -0.35 -15.32 7.58
C TYR A 193 -1.58 -16.13 7.93
N VAL A 194 -2.46 -16.29 6.93
CA VAL A 194 -3.66 -17.13 7.05
C VAL A 194 -3.33 -18.59 6.76
N ASP A 195 -4.29 -19.48 6.98
CA ASP A 195 -4.16 -20.91 6.69
C ASP A 195 -3.88 -21.15 5.20
N GLN A 196 -2.64 -21.48 4.86
CA GLN A 196 -2.20 -21.69 3.48
C GLN A 196 -2.87 -22.91 2.83
N SER A 197 -3.43 -23.85 3.61
CA SER A 197 -4.19 -24.97 3.06
C SER A 197 -5.57 -24.53 2.56
N LYS A 198 -6.17 -23.50 3.18
CA LYS A 198 -7.43 -22.90 2.75
C LYS A 198 -7.21 -21.87 1.62
N PHE A 199 -6.07 -21.19 1.67
CA PHE A 199 -5.70 -20.15 0.71
C PHE A 199 -4.36 -20.47 0.02
N PRO A 200 -4.25 -21.60 -0.71
CA PRO A 200 -2.99 -21.96 -1.38
C PRO A 200 -2.73 -20.98 -2.54
N ILE A 201 -1.50 -20.49 -2.63
CA ILE A 201 -1.13 -19.46 -3.62
C ILE A 201 -1.40 -19.90 -5.06
N GLU A 202 -1.32 -21.19 -5.34
CA GLU A 202 -1.56 -21.78 -6.66
C GLU A 202 -3.02 -21.64 -7.13
N LYS A 203 -3.95 -21.44 -6.18
CA LYS A 203 -5.38 -21.20 -6.48
C LYS A 203 -5.76 -19.74 -6.46
N SER A 204 -4.83 -18.85 -6.15
CA SER A 204 -5.08 -17.42 -6.14
C SER A 204 -5.19 -16.85 -7.55
N THR A 205 -5.75 -15.67 -7.65
CA THR A 205 -5.84 -14.90 -8.90
C THR A 205 -4.62 -13.97 -9.00
N PRO A 206 -3.75 -14.12 -10.02
CA PRO A 206 -2.67 -13.20 -10.24
C PRO A 206 -3.18 -11.85 -10.75
N VAL A 207 -2.65 -10.76 -10.20
CA VAL A 207 -2.94 -9.40 -10.67
C VAL A 207 -1.85 -8.95 -11.63
N MET A 208 -2.17 -9.02 -12.94
CA MET A 208 -1.26 -8.60 -14.00
C MET A 208 -1.26 -7.07 -14.09
N ALA A 209 -0.16 -6.45 -13.72
CA ALA A 209 0.00 -4.99 -13.77
C ALA A 209 1.16 -4.61 -14.69
N ARG A 210 1.04 -3.46 -15.35
CA ARG A 210 2.11 -2.84 -16.13
C ARG A 210 2.78 -1.74 -15.33
N ARG A 211 3.96 -1.34 -15.73
CA ARG A 211 4.62 -0.14 -15.21
C ARG A 211 3.66 1.04 -15.29
N GLY A 212 3.46 1.73 -14.17
CA GLY A 212 2.53 2.86 -14.02
C GLY A 212 1.14 2.49 -13.54
N ASP A 213 0.76 1.22 -13.53
CA ASP A 213 -0.52 0.79 -12.97
C ASP A 213 -0.50 0.84 -11.44
N VAL A 214 -1.67 1.03 -10.84
CA VAL A 214 -1.87 0.99 -9.40
C VAL A 214 -2.91 -0.06 -9.04
N VAL A 215 -2.57 -0.96 -8.15
CA VAL A 215 -3.54 -1.89 -7.55
C VAL A 215 -3.94 -1.35 -6.19
N ILE A 216 -5.23 -1.01 -6.01
CA ILE A 216 -5.79 -0.63 -4.72
C ILE A 216 -6.55 -1.83 -4.17
N PHE A 217 -6.32 -2.19 -2.91
CA PHE A 217 -6.99 -3.32 -2.28
C PHE A 217 -7.26 -3.09 -0.78
N SER A 218 -8.33 -3.73 -0.30
CA SER A 218 -8.69 -3.75 1.12
C SER A 218 -7.63 -4.49 1.93
N TYR A 219 -7.28 -3.99 3.09
CA TYR A 219 -6.35 -4.64 4.00
C TYR A 219 -6.89 -5.98 4.58
N LEU A 220 -8.19 -6.25 4.41
CA LEU A 220 -8.83 -7.53 4.69
C LEU A 220 -8.74 -8.54 3.54
N LEU A 221 -8.29 -8.10 2.35
CA LEU A 221 -8.14 -9.01 1.21
C LEU A 221 -6.99 -10.00 1.49
N VAL A 222 -7.26 -11.29 1.34
CA VAL A 222 -6.21 -12.30 1.38
C VAL A 222 -5.36 -12.17 0.13
N HIS A 223 -4.08 -11.86 0.34
CA HIS A 223 -3.12 -11.62 -0.73
C HIS A 223 -1.73 -12.12 -0.37
N GLY A 224 -0.92 -12.28 -1.37
CA GLY A 224 0.46 -12.73 -1.24
C GLY A 224 1.21 -12.57 -2.56
N SER A 225 2.39 -13.14 -2.65
CA SER A 225 3.13 -13.11 -3.92
C SER A 225 4.13 -14.25 -3.98
N PRO A 226 4.30 -14.92 -5.14
CA PRO A 226 5.32 -15.94 -5.33
C PRO A 226 6.73 -15.33 -5.28
N ALA A 227 7.73 -16.18 -5.30
CA ALA A 227 9.11 -15.76 -5.47
C ALA A 227 9.33 -15.09 -6.84
N ASN A 228 10.32 -14.19 -6.92
CA ASN A 228 10.78 -13.70 -8.20
C ASN A 228 11.85 -14.65 -8.75
N LEU A 229 11.47 -15.45 -9.71
CA LEU A 229 12.36 -16.40 -10.40
C LEU A 229 12.82 -15.87 -11.76
N SER A 230 12.37 -14.68 -12.15
CA SER A 230 12.74 -14.05 -13.42
C SER A 230 14.11 -13.39 -13.35
N ALA A 231 14.71 -13.15 -14.51
CA ALA A 231 15.97 -12.39 -14.64
C ALA A 231 15.82 -10.87 -14.40
N ARG A 232 14.63 -10.38 -14.05
CA ARG A 232 14.34 -8.96 -13.83
C ARG A 232 13.92 -8.69 -12.40
N ALA A 233 14.39 -7.58 -11.85
CA ALA A 233 13.88 -7.08 -10.57
C ALA A 233 12.41 -6.66 -10.68
N ARG A 234 11.71 -6.63 -9.54
CA ARG A 234 10.40 -6.03 -9.42
C ARG A 234 10.42 -4.92 -8.37
N ARG A 235 10.26 -3.69 -8.85
CA ARG A 235 10.20 -2.47 -8.04
C ARG A 235 8.76 -2.03 -7.87
N MET A 236 8.40 -1.66 -6.65
CA MET A 236 7.04 -1.25 -6.31
C MET A 236 7.05 -0.29 -5.13
N LEU A 237 6.16 0.68 -5.14
CA LEU A 237 5.85 1.53 -3.99
C LEU A 237 4.53 1.09 -3.37
N LEU A 238 4.50 1.01 -2.07
CA LEU A 238 3.30 0.79 -1.27
C LEU A 238 2.96 2.08 -0.53
N VAL A 239 1.71 2.51 -0.62
CA VAL A 239 1.14 3.51 0.27
C VAL A 239 -0.11 2.93 0.91
N GLN A 240 -0.21 2.98 2.23
CA GLN A 240 -1.43 2.61 2.94
C GLN A 240 -2.15 3.85 3.46
N TYR A 241 -3.47 3.83 3.30
CA TYR A 241 -4.39 4.90 3.61
C TYR A 241 -5.47 4.42 4.57
N ALA A 242 -5.98 5.33 5.40
CA ALA A 242 -7.14 5.09 6.25
C ALA A 242 -8.11 6.27 6.18
N ASP A 243 -9.36 6.05 6.57
CA ASP A 243 -10.28 7.15 6.86
C ASP A 243 -9.78 7.93 8.09
N ALA A 244 -9.79 9.26 8.01
CA ALA A 244 -9.36 10.12 9.10
C ALA A 244 -10.14 9.94 10.41
N HIS A 245 -11.34 9.37 10.32
CA HIS A 245 -12.24 9.14 11.46
C HIS A 245 -12.21 7.70 11.96
N ASP A 246 -11.47 6.82 11.31
CA ASP A 246 -11.25 5.48 11.82
C ASP A 246 -10.12 5.46 12.84
N VAL A 247 -10.19 4.55 13.79
CA VAL A 247 -9.24 4.48 14.90
C VAL A 247 -8.63 3.09 15.01
N PRO A 248 -7.32 3.00 15.32
CA PRO A 248 -6.69 1.71 15.58
C PRO A 248 -7.28 1.05 16.83
N THR A 249 -7.42 -0.27 16.80
CA THR A 249 -7.93 -1.07 17.93
C THR A 249 -6.83 -1.70 18.77
N ALA A 250 -5.59 -1.68 18.30
CA ALA A 250 -4.40 -2.11 19.02
C ALA A 250 -3.40 -0.95 19.11
N GLY A 251 -2.45 -1.06 20.04
CA GLY A 251 -1.39 -0.05 20.18
C GLY A 251 -0.57 0.05 18.89
N GLU A 252 -0.57 1.21 18.28
CA GLU A 252 0.21 1.50 17.09
C GLU A 252 1.59 2.04 17.46
N ARG A 253 2.60 1.56 16.75
CA ARG A 253 3.91 2.22 16.81
C ARG A 253 3.82 3.56 16.08
N ALA A 254 4.37 4.61 16.66
CA ALA A 254 4.50 5.89 16.00
C ALA A 254 5.26 5.71 14.67
N GLN A 255 4.72 6.29 13.61
CA GLN A 255 5.34 6.32 12.28
C GLN A 255 5.41 7.77 11.82
N PRO A 256 6.52 8.19 11.20
CA PRO A 256 6.61 9.52 10.64
C PRO A 256 5.47 9.82 9.67
N ALA A 257 4.80 10.96 9.89
CA ALA A 257 3.67 11.44 9.11
C ALA A 257 2.39 10.55 9.14
N ARG A 258 2.28 9.55 10.03
CA ARG A 258 1.03 8.81 10.21
C ARG A 258 -0.08 9.77 10.64
N GLY A 259 -1.24 9.67 9.99
CA GLY A 259 -2.37 10.56 10.21
C GLY A 259 -2.24 11.92 9.49
N LEU A 260 -1.21 12.09 8.64
CA LEU A 260 -1.13 13.25 7.74
C LEU A 260 -2.36 13.26 6.84
N VAL A 261 -3.12 14.36 6.88
CA VAL A 261 -4.30 14.54 6.05
C VAL A 261 -3.85 14.75 4.60
N LEU A 262 -4.27 13.85 3.73
CA LEU A 262 -3.96 13.91 2.29
C LEU A 262 -5.13 14.51 1.50
N ARG A 263 -6.35 14.30 1.97
CA ARG A 263 -7.58 14.89 1.43
C ARG A 263 -8.61 15.07 2.54
N GLY A 264 -9.43 16.12 2.43
CA GLY A 264 -10.49 16.43 3.40
C GLY A 264 -9.96 16.98 4.72
N VAL A 265 -10.55 16.54 5.83
CA VAL A 265 -10.24 17.03 7.17
C VAL A 265 -10.15 15.89 8.17
N ASN A 266 -9.40 16.07 9.25
CA ASN A 266 -9.41 15.20 10.41
C ASN A 266 -9.92 16.01 11.62
N LEU A 267 -11.17 15.78 11.98
CA LEU A 267 -11.85 16.51 13.06
C LEU A 267 -11.42 16.07 14.46
N TYR A 268 -10.82 14.89 14.58
CA TYR A 268 -10.48 14.29 15.87
C TYR A 268 -9.01 14.50 16.25
N ARG A 269 -8.20 15.03 15.35
CA ARG A 269 -6.80 15.30 15.66
C ARG A 269 -6.68 16.52 16.53
N ASP A 270 -6.26 16.33 17.77
CA ASP A 270 -5.97 17.43 18.67
C ASP A 270 -4.65 18.11 18.28
N ALA A 271 -4.71 19.43 18.07
CA ALA A 271 -3.57 20.29 17.73
C ALA A 271 -3.13 21.11 18.94
N THR A 272 -3.14 20.57 20.14
CA THR A 272 -2.71 21.27 21.35
C THR A 272 -1.21 21.53 21.37
N VAL A 273 -0.81 22.53 22.16
CA VAL A 273 0.63 22.84 22.38
C VAL A 273 1.37 21.64 22.97
N ALA A 274 0.70 20.83 23.78
CA ALA A 274 1.25 19.61 24.38
C ALA A 274 1.68 18.58 23.31
N ASN A 275 0.99 18.54 22.16
CA ASN A 275 1.27 17.59 21.08
C ASN A 275 2.36 18.06 20.11
N ARG A 276 2.93 19.25 20.31
CA ARG A 276 4.04 19.73 19.45
C ARG A 276 5.36 19.04 19.71
N HIS A 277 5.51 18.42 20.87
CA HIS A 277 6.77 17.85 21.35
C HIS A 277 6.66 16.36 21.69
N VAL A 278 5.63 15.67 21.19
CA VAL A 278 5.53 14.22 21.32
C VAL A 278 6.44 13.63 20.25
N GLU A 279 7.61 13.16 20.64
CA GLU A 279 8.54 12.38 19.82
C GLU A 279 8.01 10.95 19.61
#